data_a15407a144bc5f3eb001bb7d88d593a5
#
_entry.id   a15407a144bc5f3eb001bb7d88d593a5
#
_cell.length_a   1.000
_cell.length_b   1.000
_cell.length_c   1.000
_cell.angle_alpha   90.00
_cell.angle_beta   90.00
_cell.angle_gamma   90.00
#
_symmetry.space_group_name_H-M   'P 1'
#
loop_
_entity.id
_entity.type
_entity.pdbx_description
1 polymer ?
#
loop_
_entity_poly.entity_id
_entity_poly.type
_entity_poly.pdbx_seq_one_letter_code
_entity_poly.pdbx_strand_id
1 'polypeptide(L)'
;EVGSYFSIIKAIAAGNHKLSTIAAVLEVKSTNLTKYLKTLMDLDILEREVPPTEKNIETSKKGQYRIKDNFLAFWFRFVYPMRSFIESDHPEIAMTKLKTGFIPNHVGYVYEDICRQKMWELNAQGKLPFLFDRVGRWWGGKDTEIDIVAIDTTDRSKIIFGECKFHQNVPMQLSELHQLKEKAAVVPWGNANRDEYFALFCISGY
;
A
#
# COMPACT_ATOMS: atom_id res chain seq x y z
N GLU A 1 -12.26 22.51 -15.98
CA GLU A 1 -10.86 22.23 -16.32
C GLU A 1 -10.48 20.85 -15.87
N VAL A 2 -10.20 20.00 -16.83
CA VAL A 2 -9.88 18.59 -16.62
C VAL A 2 -8.58 18.49 -15.87
N GLY A 3 -8.65 17.94 -14.62
CA GLY A 3 -7.53 17.31 -13.97
C GLY A 3 -6.28 18.17 -13.82
N SER A 4 -6.36 19.19 -12.97
CA SER A 4 -5.09 19.72 -12.47
C SER A 4 -4.38 18.61 -11.69
N TYR A 5 -3.06 18.61 -11.68
CA TYR A 5 -2.25 17.71 -10.83
C TYR A 5 -2.76 17.66 -9.40
N PHE A 6 -3.19 18.79 -8.89
CA PHE A 6 -3.79 18.93 -7.57
C PHE A 6 -5.06 18.09 -7.39
N SER A 7 -5.98 18.10 -8.38
CA SER A 7 -7.22 17.31 -8.32
C SER A 7 -6.94 15.80 -8.32
N ILE A 8 -5.92 15.36 -9.07
CA ILE A 8 -5.49 13.96 -9.09
C ILE A 8 -4.93 13.54 -7.72
N ILE A 9 -4.02 14.34 -7.14
CA ILE A 9 -3.45 14.06 -5.82
C ILE A 9 -4.57 14.01 -4.76
N LYS A 10 -5.49 14.96 -4.81
CA LYS A 10 -6.65 15.02 -3.91
C LYS A 10 -7.55 13.78 -4.04
N ALA A 11 -7.83 13.32 -5.26
CA ALA A 11 -8.63 12.12 -5.49
C ALA A 11 -7.93 10.86 -4.93
N ILE A 12 -6.61 10.74 -5.12
CA ILE A 12 -5.81 9.64 -4.58
C ILE A 12 -5.77 9.69 -3.04
N ALA A 13 -5.56 10.86 -2.45
CA ALA A 13 -5.57 11.05 -1.00
C ALA A 13 -6.94 10.69 -0.37
N ALA A 14 -8.02 10.85 -1.12
CA ALA A 14 -9.37 10.47 -0.71
C ALA A 14 -9.66 8.96 -0.82
N GLY A 15 -8.65 8.14 -1.24
CA GLY A 15 -8.77 6.68 -1.33
C GLY A 15 -9.06 6.14 -2.73
N ASN A 16 -9.02 6.97 -3.77
CA ASN A 16 -9.21 6.50 -5.14
C ASN A 16 -7.85 6.12 -5.74
N HIS A 17 -7.50 4.83 -5.67
CA HIS A 17 -6.17 4.35 -6.08
C HIS A 17 -6.14 3.75 -7.50
N LYS A 18 -7.28 3.31 -8.06
CA LYS A 18 -7.34 2.75 -9.41
C LYS A 18 -7.54 3.83 -10.46
N LEU A 19 -6.89 3.70 -11.62
CA LEU A 19 -7.05 4.64 -12.73
C LEU A 19 -8.53 4.93 -13.05
N SER A 20 -9.36 3.88 -13.06
CA SER A 20 -10.79 4.00 -13.34
C SER A 20 -11.55 4.79 -12.28
N THR A 21 -11.24 4.61 -11.00
CA THR A 21 -11.90 5.35 -9.91
C THR A 21 -11.45 6.80 -9.86
N ILE A 22 -10.17 7.08 -10.11
CA ILE A 22 -9.66 8.46 -10.25
C ILE A 22 -10.36 9.17 -11.40
N ALA A 23 -10.47 8.51 -12.56
CA ALA A 23 -11.14 9.05 -13.73
C ALA A 23 -12.63 9.32 -13.49
N ALA A 24 -13.32 8.41 -12.81
CA ALA A 24 -14.73 8.56 -12.47
C ALA A 24 -14.97 9.75 -11.52
N VAL A 25 -14.17 9.89 -10.47
CA VAL A 25 -14.28 11.01 -9.50
C VAL A 25 -13.99 12.36 -10.15
N LEU A 26 -13.09 12.39 -11.14
CA LEU A 26 -12.72 13.61 -11.85
C LEU A 26 -13.58 13.86 -13.10
N GLU A 27 -14.54 12.97 -13.39
CA GLU A 27 -15.44 13.05 -14.56
C GLU A 27 -14.70 13.16 -15.90
N VAL A 28 -13.58 12.41 -16.03
CA VAL A 28 -12.74 12.44 -17.22
C VAL A 28 -12.50 11.03 -17.78
N LYS A 29 -12.06 10.96 -19.04
CA LYS A 29 -11.60 9.68 -19.62
C LYS A 29 -10.27 9.27 -19.00
N SER A 30 -10.10 7.99 -18.69
CA SER A 30 -8.84 7.45 -18.12
C SER A 30 -7.62 7.76 -18.97
N THR A 31 -7.77 7.80 -20.30
CA THR A 31 -6.70 8.15 -21.25
C THR A 31 -6.15 9.55 -21.02
N ASN A 32 -6.98 10.49 -20.57
CA ASN A 32 -6.56 11.87 -20.33
C ASN A 32 -5.70 12.00 -19.07
N LEU A 33 -5.82 11.06 -18.12
CA LEU A 33 -5.06 11.07 -16.86
C LEU A 33 -3.65 10.51 -17.01
N THR A 34 -3.42 9.63 -17.98
CA THR A 34 -2.15 8.88 -18.10
C THR A 34 -0.92 9.80 -18.12
N LYS A 35 -0.99 10.91 -18.87
CA LYS A 35 0.10 11.89 -18.96
C LYS A 35 0.38 12.56 -17.62
N TYR A 36 -0.67 12.97 -16.91
CA TYR A 36 -0.55 13.63 -15.61
C TYR A 36 -0.01 12.68 -14.54
N LEU A 37 -0.51 11.44 -14.49
CA LEU A 37 -0.02 10.42 -13.58
C LEU A 37 1.45 10.11 -13.84
N LYS A 38 1.86 10.00 -15.11
CA LYS A 38 3.27 9.81 -15.47
C LYS A 38 4.13 10.97 -14.94
N THR A 39 3.74 12.20 -15.19
CA THR A 39 4.49 13.38 -14.71
C THR A 39 4.60 13.39 -13.18
N LEU A 40 3.52 13.04 -12.45
CA LEU A 40 3.56 12.98 -10.99
C LEU A 40 4.46 11.85 -10.47
N MET A 41 4.55 10.74 -11.20
CA MET A 41 5.52 9.67 -10.89
C MET A 41 6.96 10.08 -11.21
N ASP A 42 7.20 10.75 -12.34
CA ASP A 42 8.52 11.27 -12.73
C ASP A 42 9.04 12.32 -11.72
N LEU A 43 8.13 13.03 -11.02
CA LEU A 43 8.43 13.99 -9.94
C LEU A 43 8.49 13.33 -8.54
N ASP A 44 8.43 12.01 -8.45
CA ASP A 44 8.43 11.27 -7.17
C ASP A 44 7.29 11.65 -6.20
N ILE A 45 6.22 12.29 -6.70
CA ILE A 45 5.03 12.62 -5.90
C ILE A 45 4.10 11.42 -5.75
N LEU A 46 3.94 10.66 -6.84
CA LEU A 46 3.16 9.42 -6.87
C LEU A 46 4.05 8.22 -7.13
N GLU A 47 3.60 7.09 -6.68
CA GLU A 47 4.08 5.78 -7.10
C GLU A 47 2.93 4.93 -7.63
N ARG A 48 3.27 3.94 -8.44
CA ARG A 48 2.33 2.96 -8.94
C ARG A 48 2.69 1.59 -8.41
N GLU A 49 1.92 1.11 -7.46
CA GLU A 49 2.04 -0.25 -6.92
C GLU A 49 1.38 -1.26 -7.84
N VAL A 50 1.97 -2.45 -7.93
CA VAL A 50 1.42 -3.60 -8.65
C VAL A 50 1.75 -4.85 -7.83
N PRO A 51 0.83 -5.83 -7.70
CA PRO A 51 1.14 -7.06 -6.98
C PRO A 51 2.42 -7.72 -7.50
N PRO A 52 3.35 -8.13 -6.64
CA PRO A 52 4.64 -8.71 -7.06
C PRO A 52 4.49 -9.93 -7.98
N THR A 53 3.38 -10.67 -7.84
CA THR A 53 3.06 -11.87 -8.62
C THR A 53 2.65 -11.59 -10.07
N GLU A 54 2.46 -10.32 -10.45
CA GLU A 54 2.11 -9.96 -11.83
C GLU A 54 3.29 -10.20 -12.77
N LYS A 55 3.00 -10.85 -13.90
CA LYS A 55 4.03 -11.20 -14.89
C LYS A 55 4.72 -9.96 -15.47
N ASN A 56 3.96 -8.95 -15.80
CA ASN A 56 4.46 -7.69 -16.33
C ASN A 56 3.93 -6.52 -15.48
N ILE A 57 4.82 -5.92 -14.70
CA ILE A 57 4.49 -4.82 -13.78
C ILE A 57 4.07 -3.57 -14.55
N GLU A 58 4.74 -3.26 -15.68
CA GLU A 58 4.50 -2.02 -16.42
C GLU A 58 3.12 -1.99 -17.07
N THR A 59 2.69 -3.11 -17.64
CA THR A 59 1.42 -3.20 -18.39
C THR A 59 0.27 -3.80 -17.58
N SER A 60 0.48 -4.20 -16.33
CA SER A 60 -0.56 -4.79 -15.49
C SER A 60 -1.75 -3.84 -15.31
N LYS A 61 -2.97 -4.38 -15.46
CA LYS A 61 -4.21 -3.64 -15.19
C LYS A 61 -4.53 -3.54 -13.70
N LYS A 62 -3.76 -4.21 -12.84
CA LYS A 62 -3.93 -4.19 -11.38
C LYS A 62 -3.21 -3.02 -10.71
N GLY A 63 -2.57 -2.12 -11.47
CA GLY A 63 -1.86 -0.98 -10.88
C GLY A 63 -2.75 -0.08 -10.03
N GLN A 64 -2.24 0.30 -8.86
CA GLN A 64 -2.83 1.29 -7.96
C GLN A 64 -1.85 2.44 -7.78
N TYR A 65 -2.38 3.67 -7.72
CA TYR A 65 -1.60 4.89 -7.53
C TYR A 65 -1.68 5.34 -6.08
N ARG A 66 -0.53 5.68 -5.50
CA ARG A 66 -0.41 6.19 -4.13
C ARG A 66 0.45 7.45 -4.11
N ILE A 67 0.25 8.28 -3.10
CA ILE A 67 1.14 9.40 -2.83
C ILE A 67 2.37 8.82 -2.14
N LYS A 68 3.55 9.01 -2.77
CA LYS A 68 4.83 8.46 -2.28
C LYS A 68 5.37 9.26 -1.10
N ASP A 69 5.21 10.58 -1.12
CA ASP A 69 5.65 11.46 -0.05
C ASP A 69 4.68 11.42 1.13
N ASN A 70 5.16 11.01 2.30
CA ASN A 70 4.33 10.83 3.51
C ASN A 70 3.75 12.16 4.02
N PHE A 71 4.45 13.29 3.86
CA PHE A 71 3.92 14.58 4.26
C PHE A 71 2.79 15.01 3.33
N LEU A 72 2.95 14.86 2.01
CA LEU A 72 1.88 15.16 1.06
C LEU A 72 0.67 14.25 1.27
N ALA A 73 0.88 12.94 1.53
CA ALA A 73 -0.19 12.01 1.87
C ALA A 73 -0.96 12.46 3.11
N PHE A 74 -0.26 12.84 4.17
CA PHE A 74 -0.84 13.39 5.38
C PHE A 74 -1.60 14.70 5.11
N TRP A 75 -0.95 15.65 4.42
CA TRP A 75 -1.52 16.94 4.12
C TRP A 75 -2.84 16.84 3.35
N PHE A 76 -2.84 16.13 2.22
CA PHE A 76 -4.03 16.01 1.37
C PHE A 76 -5.16 15.20 2.00
N ARG A 77 -4.83 14.25 2.87
CA ARG A 77 -5.84 13.41 3.52
C ARG A 77 -6.46 14.06 4.75
N PHE A 78 -5.68 14.74 5.56
CA PHE A 78 -6.13 15.22 6.88
C PHE A 78 -6.17 16.75 7.01
N VAL A 79 -5.18 17.45 6.50
CA VAL A 79 -5.08 18.90 6.69
C VAL A 79 -5.94 19.65 5.67
N TYR A 80 -5.73 19.35 4.39
CA TYR A 80 -6.42 20.06 3.31
C TYR A 80 -7.96 20.01 3.40
N PRO A 81 -8.62 18.86 3.70
CA PRO A 81 -10.07 18.82 3.85
C PRO A 81 -10.61 19.61 5.05
N MET A 82 -9.75 19.89 6.03
CA MET A 82 -10.09 20.60 7.27
C MET A 82 -9.62 22.05 7.29
N ARG A 83 -9.05 22.55 6.18
CA ARG A 83 -8.41 23.87 6.16
C ARG A 83 -9.36 25.00 6.58
N SER A 84 -10.65 24.94 6.20
CA SER A 84 -11.64 25.95 6.59
C SER A 84 -11.84 26.07 8.11
N PHE A 85 -11.77 24.94 8.83
CA PHE A 85 -11.82 24.94 10.29
C PHE A 85 -10.55 25.50 10.91
N ILE A 86 -9.39 25.18 10.31
CA ILE A 86 -8.09 25.69 10.77
C ILE A 86 -8.00 27.20 10.53
N GLU A 87 -8.43 27.67 9.36
CA GLU A 87 -8.42 29.11 8.98
C GLU A 87 -9.45 29.94 9.75
N SER A 88 -10.53 29.34 10.26
CA SER A 88 -11.55 30.00 11.08
C SER A 88 -11.33 29.86 12.59
N ASP A 89 -10.11 29.53 13.00
CA ASP A 89 -9.67 29.44 14.40
C ASP A 89 -10.39 28.32 15.22
N HIS A 90 -10.77 27.23 14.52
CA HIS A 90 -11.37 26.02 15.12
C HIS A 90 -10.52 24.75 14.88
N PRO A 91 -9.21 24.75 15.20
CA PRO A 91 -8.32 23.63 14.94
C PRO A 91 -8.69 22.35 15.73
N GLU A 92 -9.43 22.46 16.84
CA GLU A 92 -9.89 21.36 17.66
C GLU A 92 -10.79 20.37 16.88
N ILE A 93 -11.58 20.86 15.93
CA ILE A 93 -12.43 20.05 15.06
C ILE A 93 -11.55 19.21 14.12
N ALA A 94 -10.54 19.83 13.53
CA ALA A 94 -9.57 19.13 12.69
C ALA A 94 -8.79 18.07 13.48
N MET A 95 -8.36 18.38 14.70
CA MET A 95 -7.66 17.47 15.61
C MET A 95 -8.51 16.27 16.00
N THR A 96 -9.81 16.43 16.23
CA THR A 96 -10.71 15.33 16.56
C THR A 96 -10.81 14.33 15.41
N LYS A 97 -10.98 14.81 14.18
CA LYS A 97 -11.00 13.96 12.98
C LYS A 97 -9.66 13.28 12.71
N LEU A 98 -8.55 13.99 12.96
CA LEU A 98 -7.21 13.44 12.84
C LEU A 98 -7.00 12.25 13.77
N LYS A 99 -7.34 12.39 15.05
CA LYS A 99 -7.13 11.35 16.07
C LYS A 99 -7.79 10.02 15.73
N THR A 100 -8.97 10.04 15.11
CA THR A 100 -9.70 8.82 14.75
C THR A 100 -9.17 8.11 13.50
N GLY A 101 -8.59 8.86 12.56
CA GLY A 101 -8.19 8.32 11.26
C GLY A 101 -6.67 8.19 11.04
N PHE A 102 -5.85 8.84 11.86
CA PHE A 102 -4.42 8.98 11.60
C PHE A 102 -3.68 7.63 11.62
N ILE A 103 -3.87 6.85 12.68
CA ILE A 103 -3.18 5.56 12.82
C ILE A 103 -3.60 4.60 11.70
N PRO A 104 -4.88 4.24 11.52
CA PRO A 104 -5.25 3.23 10.54
C PRO A 104 -5.06 3.67 9.09
N ASN A 105 -5.19 4.98 8.80
CA ASN A 105 -5.20 5.47 7.42
C ASN A 105 -3.91 6.16 6.97
N HIS A 106 -2.93 6.29 7.86
CA HIS A 106 -1.63 6.89 7.53
C HIS A 106 -0.48 6.11 8.16
N VAL A 107 -0.42 6.03 9.50
CA VAL A 107 0.70 5.38 10.19
C VAL A 107 0.80 3.90 9.82
N GLY A 108 -0.34 3.20 9.71
CA GLY A 108 -0.36 1.80 9.27
C GLY A 108 0.34 1.59 7.92
N TYR A 109 0.02 2.42 6.94
CA TYR A 109 0.67 2.35 5.61
C TYR A 109 2.17 2.67 5.65
N VAL A 110 2.57 3.70 6.42
CA VAL A 110 3.99 4.02 6.61
C VAL A 110 4.72 2.85 7.29
N TYR A 111 4.08 2.21 8.26
CA TYR A 111 4.65 1.05 8.93
C TYR A 111 4.84 -0.15 7.99
N GLU A 112 3.88 -0.41 7.11
CA GLU A 112 4.03 -1.44 6.08
C GLU A 112 5.23 -1.15 5.14
N ASP A 113 5.45 0.14 4.77
CA ASP A 113 6.61 0.54 3.97
C ASP A 113 7.93 0.28 4.71
N ILE A 114 7.98 0.58 6.01
CA ILE A 114 9.13 0.27 6.87
C ILE A 114 9.35 -1.24 6.93
N CYS A 115 8.30 -2.04 7.08
CA CYS A 115 8.42 -3.50 7.09
C CYS A 115 8.95 -4.04 5.75
N ARG A 116 8.53 -3.48 4.60
CA ARG A 116 9.07 -3.84 3.29
C ARG A 116 10.55 -3.46 3.13
N GLN A 117 10.96 -2.31 3.65
CA GLN A 117 12.38 -1.94 3.70
C GLN A 117 13.16 -2.93 4.57
N LYS A 118 12.61 -3.33 5.72
CA LYS A 118 13.22 -4.35 6.58
C LYS A 118 13.35 -5.70 5.88
N MET A 119 12.39 -6.10 5.07
CA MET A 119 12.50 -7.30 4.24
C MET A 119 13.70 -7.22 3.29
N TRP A 120 13.92 -6.09 2.62
CA TRP A 120 15.10 -5.89 1.77
C TRP A 120 16.43 -5.96 2.55
N GLU A 121 16.49 -5.39 3.75
CA GLU A 121 17.67 -5.50 4.61
C GLU A 121 17.97 -6.96 4.98
N LEU A 122 16.96 -7.71 5.40
CA LEU A 122 17.09 -9.13 5.76
C LEU A 122 17.49 -9.98 4.55
N ASN A 123 16.94 -9.67 3.37
CA ASN A 123 17.28 -10.30 2.11
C ASN A 123 18.78 -10.10 1.77
N ALA A 124 19.25 -8.86 1.84
CA ALA A 124 20.66 -8.52 1.59
C ALA A 124 21.62 -9.18 2.59
N GLN A 125 21.16 -9.44 3.82
CA GLN A 125 21.94 -10.12 4.86
C GLN A 125 21.86 -11.66 4.77
N GLY A 126 21.10 -12.23 3.83
CA GLY A 126 20.90 -13.68 3.72
C GLY A 126 20.18 -14.30 4.91
N LYS A 127 19.35 -13.54 5.63
CA LYS A 127 18.63 -13.98 6.83
C LYS A 127 17.22 -14.50 6.55
N LEU A 128 16.84 -14.59 5.28
CA LEU A 128 15.56 -15.11 4.85
C LEU A 128 15.70 -16.53 4.27
N PRO A 129 14.62 -17.32 4.20
CA PRO A 129 14.64 -18.69 3.70
C PRO A 129 15.12 -18.81 2.25
N PHE A 130 14.96 -17.76 1.46
CA PHE A 130 15.48 -17.63 0.10
C PHE A 130 15.69 -16.14 -0.25
N LEU A 131 16.48 -15.88 -1.29
CA LEU A 131 16.65 -14.52 -1.83
C LEU A 131 15.48 -14.22 -2.77
N PHE A 132 14.82 -13.10 -2.54
CA PHE A 132 13.77 -12.61 -3.42
C PHE A 132 14.26 -11.45 -4.30
N ASP A 133 13.65 -11.28 -5.47
CA ASP A 133 13.88 -10.14 -6.36
C ASP A 133 12.71 -9.14 -6.39
N ARG A 134 11.53 -9.53 -5.85
CA ARG A 134 10.38 -8.65 -5.72
C ARG A 134 9.73 -8.78 -4.34
N VAL A 135 9.35 -7.62 -3.79
CA VAL A 135 8.52 -7.53 -2.58
C VAL A 135 7.54 -6.37 -2.73
N GLY A 136 6.33 -6.54 -2.25
CA GLY A 136 5.30 -5.52 -2.29
C GLY A 136 4.00 -6.00 -1.66
N ARG A 137 3.00 -5.11 -1.64
CA ARG A 137 1.63 -5.47 -1.27
C ARG A 137 1.01 -6.31 -2.38
N TRP A 138 0.18 -7.25 -1.97
CA TRP A 138 -0.59 -8.05 -2.91
C TRP A 138 -2.09 -7.83 -2.70
N TRP A 139 -2.84 -7.76 -3.78
CA TRP A 139 -4.30 -7.71 -3.77
C TRP A 139 -4.87 -8.52 -4.94
N GLY A 140 -6.02 -9.15 -4.68
CA GLY A 140 -6.68 -9.97 -5.68
C GLY A 140 -7.96 -10.61 -5.15
N GLY A 141 -8.61 -11.42 -5.98
CA GLY A 141 -9.84 -12.11 -5.59
C GLY A 141 -10.97 -11.14 -5.23
N LYS A 142 -11.76 -11.52 -4.23
CA LYS A 142 -12.82 -10.69 -3.64
C LYS A 142 -12.23 -9.92 -2.44
N ASP A 143 -11.57 -8.79 -2.74
CA ASP A 143 -11.06 -7.84 -1.73
C ASP A 143 -10.06 -8.44 -0.73
N THR A 144 -9.24 -9.41 -1.18
CA THR A 144 -8.16 -9.96 -0.36
C THR A 144 -6.91 -9.11 -0.55
N GLU A 145 -6.33 -8.64 0.56
CA GLU A 145 -5.07 -7.91 0.61
C GLU A 145 -4.08 -8.59 1.56
N ILE A 146 -2.79 -8.56 1.18
CA ILE A 146 -1.67 -9.04 1.99
C ILE A 146 -0.62 -7.92 1.98
N ASP A 147 -0.14 -7.52 3.15
CA ASP A 147 0.74 -6.35 3.31
C ASP A 147 2.12 -6.56 2.67
N ILE A 148 2.62 -7.79 2.75
CA ILE A 148 3.92 -8.17 2.19
C ILE A 148 3.78 -9.50 1.46
N VAL A 149 4.17 -9.51 0.19
CA VAL A 149 4.43 -10.72 -0.60
C VAL A 149 5.80 -10.57 -1.23
N ALA A 150 6.72 -11.51 -0.93
CA ALA A 150 8.05 -11.54 -1.51
C ALA A 150 8.25 -12.83 -2.32
N ILE A 151 8.80 -12.69 -3.53
CA ILE A 151 8.98 -13.75 -4.51
C ILE A 151 10.32 -13.65 -5.21
N ASP A 152 10.82 -14.78 -5.69
CA ASP A 152 11.88 -14.87 -6.70
C ASP A 152 11.21 -15.17 -8.05
N THR A 153 11.36 -14.27 -9.02
CA THR A 153 10.76 -14.43 -10.35
C THR A 153 11.38 -15.58 -11.15
N THR A 154 12.56 -16.04 -10.77
CA THR A 154 13.27 -17.16 -11.40
C THR A 154 12.95 -18.51 -10.75
N ASP A 155 12.70 -18.55 -9.44
CA ASP A 155 12.28 -19.74 -8.69
C ASP A 155 10.87 -19.57 -8.11
N ARG A 156 9.89 -20.09 -8.80
CA ARG A 156 8.49 -19.98 -8.39
C ARG A 156 8.06 -21.01 -7.34
N SER A 157 8.99 -21.80 -6.82
CA SER A 157 8.69 -22.83 -5.80
C SER A 157 8.51 -22.25 -4.40
N LYS A 158 8.90 -20.98 -4.18
CA LYS A 158 8.93 -20.33 -2.85
C LYS A 158 8.23 -18.99 -2.84
N ILE A 159 7.64 -18.64 -1.68
CA ILE A 159 6.98 -17.36 -1.46
C ILE A 159 6.99 -17.01 0.03
N ILE A 160 7.16 -15.72 0.35
CA ILE A 160 6.99 -15.21 1.71
C ILE A 160 5.73 -14.35 1.74
N PHE A 161 4.88 -14.58 2.74
CA PHE A 161 3.73 -13.75 3.08
C PHE A 161 3.98 -13.02 4.39
N GLY A 162 3.61 -11.76 4.48
CA GLY A 162 3.76 -10.96 5.70
C GLY A 162 2.52 -10.15 6.04
N GLU A 163 2.26 -10.03 7.33
CA GLU A 163 1.23 -9.18 7.91
C GLU A 163 1.90 -8.16 8.83
N CYS A 164 1.44 -6.91 8.76
CA CYS A 164 1.99 -5.78 9.50
C CYS A 164 0.92 -5.19 10.44
N LYS A 165 1.21 -5.10 11.73
CA LYS A 165 0.30 -4.54 12.72
C LYS A 165 0.96 -3.42 13.53
N PHE A 166 0.52 -2.19 13.29
CA PHE A 166 0.89 -1.03 14.09
C PHE A 166 -0.11 -0.85 15.23
N HIS A 167 -0.07 -1.76 16.21
CA HIS A 167 -0.88 -1.66 17.43
C HIS A 167 0.02 -1.42 18.63
N GLN A 168 -0.21 -0.33 19.36
CA GLN A 168 0.48 -0.06 20.61
C GLN A 168 -0.17 -0.89 21.73
N ASN A 169 0.66 -1.58 22.53
CA ASN A 169 0.24 -2.37 23.69
C ASN A 169 -0.70 -3.56 23.39
N VAL A 170 -0.79 -4.00 22.15
CA VAL A 170 -1.54 -5.21 21.76
C VAL A 170 -0.56 -6.14 21.07
N PRO A 171 -0.15 -7.25 21.70
CA PRO A 171 0.69 -8.24 21.05
C PRO A 171 -0.04 -8.90 19.90
N MET A 172 0.72 -9.31 18.89
CA MET A 172 0.18 -10.05 17.75
C MET A 172 -0.26 -11.43 18.18
N GLN A 173 -1.41 -11.88 17.71
CA GLN A 173 -2.02 -13.15 18.11
C GLN A 173 -1.89 -14.21 16.99
N LEU A 174 -2.07 -15.48 17.35
CA LEU A 174 -2.06 -16.58 16.36
C LEU A 174 -3.20 -16.48 15.33
N SER A 175 -4.27 -15.76 15.65
CA SER A 175 -5.38 -15.49 14.73
C SER A 175 -4.93 -14.74 13.49
N GLU A 176 -4.00 -13.77 13.60
CA GLU A 176 -3.45 -13.04 12.45
C GLU A 176 -2.67 -13.99 11.52
N LEU A 177 -1.93 -14.93 12.08
CA LEU A 177 -1.23 -15.93 11.27
C LEU A 177 -2.22 -16.85 10.53
N HIS A 178 -3.31 -17.27 11.19
CA HIS A 178 -4.34 -18.07 10.54
C HIS A 178 -5.02 -17.33 9.40
N GLN A 179 -5.39 -16.08 9.61
CA GLN A 179 -5.97 -15.21 8.58
C GLN A 179 -4.99 -15.00 7.41
N LEU A 180 -3.70 -14.79 7.71
CA LEU A 180 -2.69 -14.66 6.67
C LEU A 180 -2.55 -15.93 5.82
N LYS A 181 -2.61 -17.12 6.43
CA LYS A 181 -2.62 -18.40 5.72
C LYS A 181 -3.84 -18.58 4.81
N GLU A 182 -5.03 -18.17 5.28
CA GLU A 182 -6.24 -18.18 4.46
C GLU A 182 -6.11 -17.24 3.25
N LYS A 183 -5.59 -16.03 3.46
CA LYS A 183 -5.29 -15.08 2.37
C LYS A 183 -4.23 -15.65 1.40
N ALA A 184 -3.20 -16.32 1.90
CA ALA A 184 -2.12 -16.90 1.09
C ALA A 184 -2.63 -17.95 0.09
N ALA A 185 -3.63 -18.75 0.49
CA ALA A 185 -4.18 -19.81 -0.33
C ALA A 185 -4.77 -19.33 -1.68
N VAL A 186 -5.19 -18.06 -1.78
CA VAL A 186 -5.78 -17.51 -3.01
C VAL A 186 -4.75 -16.80 -3.91
N VAL A 187 -3.48 -16.70 -3.47
CA VAL A 187 -2.42 -16.03 -4.24
C VAL A 187 -1.91 -16.93 -5.37
N PRO A 188 -2.07 -16.55 -6.65
CA PRO A 188 -1.68 -17.36 -7.79
C PRO A 188 -0.17 -17.23 -8.06
N TRP A 189 0.64 -18.01 -7.36
CA TRP A 189 2.09 -18.07 -7.55
C TRP A 189 2.60 -19.50 -7.43
N GLY A 190 3.47 -19.92 -8.36
CA GLY A 190 4.03 -21.27 -8.36
C GLY A 190 2.99 -22.35 -8.67
N ASN A 191 3.14 -23.49 -8.04
CA ASN A 191 2.23 -24.62 -8.08
C ASN A 191 1.62 -24.91 -6.70
N ALA A 192 0.78 -25.93 -6.60
CA ALA A 192 0.12 -26.30 -5.35
C ALA A 192 1.08 -26.76 -4.23
N ASN A 193 2.32 -27.13 -4.58
CA ASN A 193 3.34 -27.64 -3.66
C ASN A 193 4.47 -26.62 -3.41
N ARG A 194 4.20 -25.30 -3.58
CA ARG A 194 5.17 -24.26 -3.27
C ARG A 194 5.45 -24.19 -1.76
N ASP A 195 6.67 -23.86 -1.40
CA ASP A 195 7.07 -23.60 -0.02
C ASP A 195 6.57 -22.21 0.40
N GLU A 196 5.75 -22.14 1.43
CA GLU A 196 5.20 -20.92 1.98
C GLU A 196 5.87 -20.56 3.31
N TYR A 197 6.36 -19.33 3.40
CA TYR A 197 6.94 -18.76 4.61
C TYR A 197 6.11 -17.59 5.09
N PHE A 198 6.02 -17.40 6.40
CA PHE A 198 5.18 -16.37 7.01
C PHE A 198 6.02 -15.47 7.92
N ALA A 199 5.87 -14.16 7.74
CA ALA A 199 6.52 -13.13 8.55
C ALA A 199 5.46 -12.25 9.22
N LEU A 200 5.59 -12.01 10.51
CA LEU A 200 4.70 -11.15 11.26
C LEU A 200 5.50 -9.95 11.79
N PHE A 201 5.01 -8.74 11.53
CA PHE A 201 5.63 -7.50 11.96
C PHE A 201 4.70 -6.77 12.92
N CYS A 202 5.17 -6.54 14.15
CA CYS A 202 4.44 -5.78 15.14
C CYS A 202 5.40 -4.95 16.01
N ILE A 203 4.90 -3.86 16.55
CA ILE A 203 5.70 -2.96 17.43
C ILE A 203 5.65 -3.37 18.89
N SER A 204 4.69 -4.19 19.29
CA SER A 204 4.45 -4.57 20.70
C SER A 204 4.96 -5.96 21.08
N GLY A 205 5.62 -6.67 20.16
CA GLY A 205 6.07 -8.05 20.38
C GLY A 205 4.95 -9.11 20.19
N TYR A 206 5.27 -10.34 20.57
CA TYR A 206 4.38 -11.51 20.43
C TYR A 206 3.91 -11.97 21.80
#